data_5f9bb98b04eda8168efbf0a5477847ab
#
_entry.id   5f9bb98b04eda8168efbf0a5477847ab
#
_cell.length_a   1.000
_cell.length_b   1.000
_cell.length_c   1.000
_cell.angle_alpha   90.00
_cell.angle_beta   90.00
_cell.angle_gamma   90.00
#
_symmetry.space_group_name_H-M   'P 1'
#
loop_
_entity.id
_entity.type
_entity.pdbx_description
1 polymer ?
#
loop_
_entity_poly.entity_id
_entity_poly.type
_entity_poly.pdbx_seq_one_letter_code
_entity_poly.pdbx_strand_id
1 'polypeptide(L)'
;MRHILIVGINKISVKYICDAIHNAGYEPILSIETLGLCDDARHAISDVICIPPFTDHENLSDYLRSHPDISQKIHSITTFFDELFPMITATAEEFGYNGPPRIFAELASKEVVGKFIPEHVPPELQISISDKEFSIPWLEMDKNNTVILKPAIGSGALATSTLTLEPGKDPIQIIKSAISESRIEHPETLWIIQAYCEGILVSMEGFVQEGTVVFLGLSRRERVKFTEVANHFPSDNSIQPSVLVKIKTAIDDLISRSGFDNGYFHCEFITTDATAYLIDANMGRLGGATVVEQIALSCELSPAVVLQHAALLPLGLANTIPVYAPSGKRKNTLGYWYCLEEESLICGWDIPPLVSIHTPIASPGNLIQPVGVSDYSWVGMLAGYTEIVQDEIKLIRIKTDRGDRLPVFK
;
A
#
# COMPACT_ATOMS: atom_id res chain seq x y z
N MET A 1 -1.46 19.69 25.14
CA MET A 1 -0.59 19.20 24.06
C MET A 1 -1.46 19.07 22.80
N ARG A 2 -0.92 19.26 21.59
CA ARG A 2 -1.71 19.16 20.36
C ARG A 2 -1.74 17.71 19.91
N HIS A 3 -2.92 17.22 19.48
CA HIS A 3 -3.09 15.84 19.04
C HIS A 3 -3.18 15.75 17.52
N ILE A 4 -2.65 14.66 16.98
CA ILE A 4 -2.82 14.27 15.59
C ILE A 4 -3.70 13.02 15.54
N LEU A 5 -4.85 13.11 14.87
CA LEU A 5 -5.69 11.96 14.59
C LEU A 5 -5.14 11.23 13.37
N ILE A 6 -4.84 9.95 13.53
CA ILE A 6 -4.40 9.06 12.45
C ILE A 6 -5.50 8.05 12.19
N VAL A 7 -6.10 8.13 11.01
CA VAL A 7 -7.18 7.23 10.59
C VAL A 7 -6.61 6.21 9.61
N GLY A 8 -6.68 4.95 9.99
CA GLY A 8 -6.09 3.87 9.21
C GLY A 8 -4.57 3.87 9.28
N ILE A 9 -4.04 2.82 9.82
CA ILE A 9 -2.62 2.50 9.81
C ILE A 9 -2.50 0.98 9.72
N ASN A 10 -1.53 0.46 8.98
CA ASN A 10 -1.34 -0.98 8.91
C ASN A 10 -0.85 -1.52 10.27
N LYS A 11 -1.22 -2.77 10.58
CA LYS A 11 -0.91 -3.41 11.86
C LYS A 11 0.60 -3.48 12.16
N ILE A 12 1.45 -3.41 11.15
CA ILE A 12 2.90 -3.48 11.27
C ILE A 12 3.46 -2.16 11.77
N SER A 13 3.01 -1.05 11.20
CA SER A 13 3.52 0.29 11.51
C SER A 13 2.98 0.85 12.82
N VAL A 14 1.91 0.29 13.38
CA VAL A 14 1.30 0.74 14.64
C VAL A 14 2.30 0.85 15.79
N LYS A 15 3.25 -0.08 15.89
CA LYS A 15 4.27 -0.08 16.94
C LYS A 15 5.25 1.09 16.90
N TYR A 16 5.39 1.74 15.73
CA TYR A 16 6.32 2.87 15.55
C TYR A 16 5.64 4.23 15.58
N ILE A 17 4.32 4.27 15.35
CA ILE A 17 3.62 5.54 15.13
C ILE A 17 3.56 6.41 16.39
N CYS A 18 3.42 5.78 17.56
CA CYS A 18 3.40 6.51 18.83
C CYS A 18 4.72 7.23 19.06
N ASP A 19 5.84 6.52 18.92
CA ASP A 19 7.18 7.12 19.03
C ASP A 19 7.37 8.21 17.96
N ALA A 20 6.92 7.97 16.73
CA ALA A 20 7.02 8.92 15.63
C ALA A 20 6.32 10.25 15.95
N ILE A 21 5.11 10.20 16.47
CA ILE A 21 4.30 11.38 16.79
C ILE A 21 4.80 12.07 18.08
N HIS A 22 5.15 11.31 19.12
CA HIS A 22 5.71 11.85 20.35
C HIS A 22 7.06 12.57 20.11
N ASN A 23 7.93 11.98 19.30
CA ASN A 23 9.23 12.58 18.93
C ASN A 23 9.06 13.91 18.16
N ALA A 24 7.92 14.12 17.53
CA ALA A 24 7.56 15.39 16.89
C ALA A 24 6.93 16.41 17.83
N GLY A 25 6.68 16.06 19.09
CA GLY A 25 6.08 16.93 20.10
C GLY A 25 4.54 16.98 20.06
N TYR A 26 3.92 15.96 19.47
CA TYR A 26 2.46 15.79 19.41
C TYR A 26 2.02 14.54 20.19
N GLU A 27 0.71 14.44 20.46
CA GLU A 27 0.09 13.24 21.01
C GLU A 27 -0.74 12.54 19.93
N PRO A 28 -0.60 11.22 19.72
CA PRO A 28 -1.42 10.49 18.76
C PRO A 28 -2.83 10.24 19.29
N ILE A 29 -3.82 10.30 18.39
CA ILE A 29 -5.13 9.64 18.53
C ILE A 29 -5.22 8.66 17.38
N LEU A 30 -5.48 7.39 17.65
CA LEU A 30 -5.49 6.35 16.62
C LEU A 30 -6.92 5.86 16.36
N SER A 31 -7.37 5.96 15.12
CA SER A 31 -8.57 5.27 14.65
C SER A 31 -8.18 3.89 14.14
N ILE A 32 -8.29 2.88 14.99
CA ILE A 32 -7.79 1.53 14.73
C ILE A 32 -8.59 0.47 15.47
N GLU A 33 -8.75 -0.69 14.83
CA GLU A 33 -9.20 -1.89 15.52
C GLU A 33 -8.04 -2.50 16.31
N THR A 34 -8.17 -2.55 17.63
CA THR A 34 -7.15 -3.12 18.51
C THR A 34 -7.18 -4.64 18.59
N LEU A 35 -8.28 -5.26 18.12
CA LEU A 35 -8.40 -6.71 18.03
C LEU A 35 -7.41 -7.26 16.99
N GLY A 36 -6.68 -8.30 17.37
CA GLY A 36 -5.71 -8.96 16.48
C GLY A 36 -4.37 -8.24 16.31
N LEU A 37 -4.10 -7.17 17.09
CA LEU A 37 -2.74 -6.63 17.20
C LEU A 37 -1.83 -7.59 17.96
N CYS A 38 -0.56 -7.65 17.55
CA CYS A 38 0.47 -8.36 18.31
C CYS A 38 0.74 -7.66 19.67
N ASP A 39 1.34 -8.39 20.61
CA ASP A 39 1.56 -7.87 21.97
C ASP A 39 2.43 -6.61 22.01
N ASP A 40 3.46 -6.53 21.15
CA ASP A 40 4.31 -5.34 21.04
C ASP A 40 3.52 -4.11 20.58
N ALA A 41 2.62 -4.29 19.59
CA ALA A 41 1.77 -3.20 19.10
C ALA A 41 0.75 -2.77 20.17
N ARG A 42 0.15 -3.70 20.89
CA ARG A 42 -0.75 -3.39 22.01
C ARG A 42 -0.04 -2.61 23.12
N HIS A 43 1.19 -3.02 23.45
CA HIS A 43 2.00 -2.33 24.44
C HIS A 43 2.32 -0.89 23.98
N ALA A 44 2.69 -0.72 22.72
CA ALA A 44 3.00 0.61 22.15
C ALA A 44 1.82 1.60 22.24
N ILE A 45 0.58 1.12 22.22
CA ILE A 45 -0.62 1.96 22.25
C ILE A 45 -1.35 1.97 23.59
N SER A 46 -0.78 1.37 24.68
CA SER A 46 -1.46 1.21 25.96
C SER A 46 -1.97 2.51 26.58
N ASP A 47 -1.25 3.61 26.39
CA ASP A 47 -1.55 4.94 26.93
C ASP A 47 -2.09 5.92 25.88
N VAL A 48 -2.40 5.43 24.67
CA VAL A 48 -2.85 6.25 23.54
C VAL A 48 -4.39 6.24 23.46
N ILE A 49 -4.96 7.39 23.12
CA ILE A 49 -6.40 7.46 22.82
C ILE A 49 -6.69 6.69 21.53
N CYS A 50 -7.43 5.59 21.66
CA CYS A 50 -7.90 4.82 20.51
C CYS A 50 -9.39 5.06 20.30
N ILE A 51 -9.81 5.29 19.05
CA ILE A 51 -11.19 5.43 18.63
C ILE A 51 -11.52 4.32 17.61
N PRO A 52 -12.81 4.00 17.39
CA PRO A 52 -13.19 2.99 16.39
C PRO A 52 -12.61 3.29 15.00
N PRO A 53 -12.37 2.27 14.18
CA PRO A 53 -11.96 2.47 12.79
C PRO A 53 -13.13 3.02 11.96
N PHE A 54 -12.82 3.94 11.05
CA PHE A 54 -13.77 4.56 10.13
C PHE A 54 -13.27 4.44 8.71
N THR A 55 -14.20 4.26 7.78
CA THR A 55 -13.95 4.15 6.34
C THR A 55 -14.73 5.16 5.52
N ASP A 56 -15.63 5.91 6.14
CA ASP A 56 -16.44 6.94 5.51
C ASP A 56 -16.53 8.22 6.36
N HIS A 57 -16.78 9.34 5.68
CA HIS A 57 -16.80 10.66 6.27
C HIS A 57 -17.96 10.86 7.26
N GLU A 58 -19.15 10.37 6.95
CA GLU A 58 -20.35 10.62 7.76
C GLU A 58 -20.22 9.99 9.16
N ASN A 59 -19.80 8.71 9.21
CA ASN A 59 -19.61 8.00 10.46
C ASN A 59 -18.50 8.61 11.33
N LEU A 60 -17.38 9.03 10.73
CA LEU A 60 -16.31 9.72 11.47
C LEU A 60 -16.81 11.07 12.00
N SER A 61 -17.50 11.86 11.19
CA SER A 61 -18.04 13.16 11.59
C SER A 61 -19.08 13.05 12.70
N ASP A 62 -20.00 12.09 12.62
CA ASP A 62 -20.98 11.83 13.68
C ASP A 62 -20.33 11.39 14.99
N TYR A 63 -19.30 10.56 14.92
CA TYR A 63 -18.50 10.19 16.08
C TYR A 63 -17.85 11.42 16.72
N LEU A 64 -17.17 12.27 15.94
CA LEU A 64 -16.49 13.46 16.45
C LEU A 64 -17.46 14.50 17.02
N ARG A 65 -18.65 14.67 16.44
CA ARG A 65 -19.72 15.54 16.98
C ARG A 65 -20.24 15.01 18.31
N SER A 66 -20.37 13.68 18.47
CA SER A 66 -20.86 13.06 19.70
C SER A 66 -19.80 12.94 20.82
N HIS A 67 -18.51 13.15 20.47
CA HIS A 67 -17.39 13.11 21.42
C HIS A 67 -16.57 14.42 21.38
N PRO A 68 -17.15 15.54 21.84
CA PRO A 68 -16.50 16.86 21.76
C PRO A 68 -15.22 16.93 22.59
N ASP A 69 -15.07 16.14 23.64
CA ASP A 69 -13.87 16.01 24.45
C ASP A 69 -12.68 15.42 23.69
N ILE A 70 -12.92 14.59 22.66
CA ILE A 70 -11.93 14.09 21.72
C ILE A 70 -11.72 15.08 20.59
N SER A 71 -12.81 15.51 19.94
CA SER A 71 -12.78 16.40 18.77
C SER A 71 -12.00 17.69 19.04
N GLN A 72 -12.20 18.33 20.20
CA GLN A 72 -11.50 19.57 20.60
C GLN A 72 -10.00 19.40 20.85
N LYS A 73 -9.50 18.19 21.07
CA LYS A 73 -8.07 17.92 21.22
C LYS A 73 -7.35 17.84 19.86
N ILE A 74 -8.08 17.44 18.81
CA ILE A 74 -7.51 17.20 17.49
C ILE A 74 -7.07 18.53 16.87
N HIS A 75 -5.79 18.64 16.58
CA HIS A 75 -5.20 19.75 15.84
C HIS A 75 -5.06 19.43 14.36
N SER A 76 -4.68 18.19 14.06
CA SER A 76 -4.42 17.73 12.68
C SER A 76 -4.98 16.33 12.49
N ILE A 77 -5.28 15.97 11.24
CA ILE A 77 -5.76 14.65 10.84
C ILE A 77 -4.99 14.15 9.63
N THR A 78 -4.61 12.87 9.62
CA THR A 78 -3.91 12.23 8.50
C THR A 78 -4.23 10.74 8.41
N THR A 79 -3.73 10.08 7.35
CA THR A 79 -3.88 8.64 7.11
C THR A 79 -2.62 8.07 6.47
N PHE A 80 -2.49 6.72 6.50
CA PHE A 80 -1.49 5.94 5.75
C PHE A 80 -2.14 5.06 4.67
N PHE A 81 -3.42 5.30 4.35
CA PHE A 81 -4.15 4.63 3.29
C PHE A 81 -4.66 5.66 2.28
N ASP A 82 -4.27 5.52 1.03
CA ASP A 82 -4.65 6.46 -0.03
C ASP A 82 -6.16 6.50 -0.27
N GLU A 83 -6.85 5.39 -0.16
CA GLU A 83 -8.32 5.32 -0.28
C GLU A 83 -9.07 6.12 0.80
N LEU A 84 -8.42 6.48 1.91
CA LEU A 84 -9.02 7.27 2.97
C LEU A 84 -8.82 8.78 2.81
N PHE A 85 -7.97 9.27 1.91
CA PHE A 85 -7.75 10.70 1.72
C PHE A 85 -9.03 11.49 1.39
N PRO A 86 -9.99 10.98 0.59
CA PRO A 86 -11.25 11.70 0.38
C PRO A 86 -11.99 11.98 1.69
N MET A 87 -12.11 10.97 2.57
CA MET A 87 -12.74 11.10 3.88
C MET A 87 -11.97 12.06 4.78
N ILE A 88 -10.64 11.90 4.87
CA ILE A 88 -9.77 12.71 5.74
C ILE A 88 -9.82 14.18 5.36
N THR A 89 -9.76 14.48 4.07
CA THR A 89 -9.80 15.84 3.56
C THR A 89 -11.16 16.51 3.87
N ALA A 90 -12.26 15.80 3.64
CA ALA A 90 -13.59 16.29 3.96
C ALA A 90 -13.78 16.54 5.47
N THR A 91 -13.29 15.62 6.32
CA THR A 91 -13.36 15.78 7.78
C THR A 91 -12.49 16.95 8.25
N ALA A 92 -11.29 17.13 7.69
CA ALA A 92 -10.43 18.26 8.02
C ALA A 92 -11.12 19.60 7.69
N GLU A 93 -11.74 19.71 6.52
CA GLU A 93 -12.50 20.90 6.11
C GLU A 93 -13.69 21.17 7.02
N GLU A 94 -14.47 20.14 7.38
CA GLU A 94 -15.67 20.29 8.21
C GLU A 94 -15.35 20.78 9.62
N PHE A 95 -14.33 20.21 10.25
CA PHE A 95 -13.99 20.52 11.65
C PHE A 95 -12.91 21.61 11.80
N GLY A 96 -12.35 22.11 10.69
CA GLY A 96 -11.25 23.08 10.70
C GLY A 96 -9.93 22.51 11.23
N TYR A 97 -9.70 21.22 11.08
CA TYR A 97 -8.42 20.59 11.41
C TYR A 97 -7.40 20.86 10.30
N ASN A 98 -6.11 20.85 10.66
CA ASN A 98 -5.06 20.81 9.67
C ASN A 98 -5.01 19.41 9.06
N GLY A 99 -5.19 19.30 7.76
CA GLY A 99 -5.26 18.05 7.00
C GLY A 99 -4.44 18.10 5.71
N PRO A 100 -4.30 16.96 5.01
CA PRO A 100 -3.65 16.94 3.70
C PRO A 100 -4.42 17.78 2.68
N PRO A 101 -3.72 18.39 1.70
CA PRO A 101 -4.35 19.14 0.62
C PRO A 101 -5.33 18.30 -0.22
N ARG A 102 -6.31 18.94 -0.86
CA ARG A 102 -7.34 18.28 -1.69
C ARG A 102 -6.78 17.36 -2.78
N ILE A 103 -5.63 17.71 -3.33
CA ILE A 103 -4.99 16.90 -4.37
C ILE A 103 -4.74 15.43 -3.95
N PHE A 104 -4.56 15.17 -2.65
CA PHE A 104 -4.42 13.80 -2.13
C PHE A 104 -5.71 12.99 -2.34
N ALA A 105 -6.86 13.61 -2.10
CA ALA A 105 -8.17 12.98 -2.35
C ALA A 105 -8.42 12.71 -3.84
N GLU A 106 -7.99 13.61 -4.71
CA GLU A 106 -8.13 13.46 -6.16
C GLU A 106 -7.23 12.33 -6.69
N LEU A 107 -5.97 12.27 -6.24
CA LEU A 107 -5.00 11.27 -6.66
C LEU A 107 -5.23 9.87 -6.05
N ALA A 108 -6.18 9.71 -5.12
CA ALA A 108 -6.65 8.40 -4.68
C ALA A 108 -7.38 7.63 -5.80
N SER A 109 -7.84 8.33 -6.85
CA SER A 109 -8.49 7.72 -8.02
C SER A 109 -7.47 7.37 -9.11
N LYS A 110 -7.38 6.09 -9.46
CA LYS A 110 -6.53 5.60 -10.56
C LYS A 110 -6.87 6.26 -11.90
N GLU A 111 -8.15 6.55 -12.14
CA GLU A 111 -8.62 7.26 -13.34
C GLU A 111 -8.07 8.68 -13.41
N VAL A 112 -8.07 9.40 -12.28
CA VAL A 112 -7.53 10.76 -12.21
C VAL A 112 -6.03 10.75 -12.49
N VAL A 113 -5.30 9.81 -11.91
CA VAL A 113 -3.88 9.58 -12.20
C VAL A 113 -3.66 9.35 -13.70
N GLY A 114 -4.43 8.44 -14.31
CA GLY A 114 -4.34 8.16 -15.76
C GLY A 114 -4.61 9.38 -16.65
N LYS A 115 -5.50 10.29 -16.22
CA LYS A 115 -5.76 11.55 -16.95
C LYS A 115 -4.59 12.54 -16.90
N PHE A 116 -3.85 12.57 -15.80
CA PHE A 116 -2.66 13.44 -15.71
C PHE A 116 -1.51 12.97 -16.60
N ILE A 117 -1.35 11.65 -16.76
CA ILE A 117 -0.19 11.06 -17.45
C ILE A 117 -0.59 9.91 -18.41
N PRO A 118 -1.52 10.13 -19.35
CA PRO A 118 -2.05 9.06 -20.22
C PRO A 118 -0.97 8.35 -21.05
N GLU A 119 0.15 9.00 -21.32
CA GLU A 119 1.29 8.41 -22.04
C GLU A 119 2.13 7.43 -21.21
N HIS A 120 1.98 7.41 -19.89
CA HIS A 120 2.74 6.58 -18.96
C HIS A 120 1.96 5.40 -18.39
N VAL A 121 0.64 5.35 -18.62
CA VAL A 121 -0.23 4.25 -18.21
C VAL A 121 -0.52 3.33 -19.39
N PRO A 122 -0.83 2.04 -19.17
CA PRO A 122 -1.37 1.20 -20.25
C PRO A 122 -2.69 1.78 -20.76
N PRO A 123 -3.06 1.52 -22.03
CA PRO A 123 -4.38 1.89 -22.52
C PRO A 123 -5.47 1.43 -21.58
N GLU A 124 -6.37 2.34 -21.19
CA GLU A 124 -7.42 2.05 -20.21
C GLU A 124 -8.75 2.72 -20.57
N LEU A 125 -9.83 2.15 -20.06
CA LEU A 125 -11.19 2.64 -20.19
C LEU A 125 -11.89 2.55 -18.85
N GLN A 126 -12.47 3.66 -18.41
CA GLN A 126 -13.35 3.68 -17.25
C GLN A 126 -14.77 3.33 -17.66
N ILE A 127 -15.43 2.49 -16.87
CA ILE A 127 -16.84 2.12 -17.02
C ILE A 127 -17.56 2.16 -15.68
N SER A 128 -18.89 2.34 -15.76
CA SER A 128 -19.82 2.06 -14.67
C SER A 128 -20.53 0.72 -14.92
N ILE A 129 -20.96 0.05 -13.85
CA ILE A 129 -21.80 -1.15 -13.97
C ILE A 129 -23.12 -0.86 -14.68
N SER A 130 -23.60 0.39 -14.62
CA SER A 130 -24.81 0.88 -15.29
C SER A 130 -24.64 1.08 -16.80
N ASP A 131 -23.40 1.13 -17.30
CA ASP A 131 -23.14 1.33 -18.73
C ASP A 131 -23.64 0.13 -19.52
N LYS A 132 -24.61 0.36 -20.40
CA LYS A 132 -25.21 -0.71 -21.21
C LYS A 132 -24.28 -1.15 -22.35
N GLU A 133 -23.59 -0.20 -22.95
CA GLU A 133 -22.69 -0.39 -24.08
C GLU A 133 -21.42 0.43 -23.86
N PHE A 134 -20.27 -0.14 -24.22
CA PHE A 134 -18.99 0.54 -24.28
C PHE A 134 -18.11 -0.17 -25.31
N SER A 135 -17.13 0.54 -25.81
CA SER A 135 -16.16 0.00 -26.78
C SER A 135 -14.77 0.14 -26.18
N ILE A 136 -13.96 -0.89 -26.32
CA ILE A 136 -12.57 -0.93 -25.85
C ILE A 136 -11.66 -0.70 -27.06
N PRO A 137 -11.12 0.52 -27.25
CA PRO A 137 -10.53 0.93 -28.54
C PRO A 137 -9.28 0.14 -28.97
N TRP A 138 -8.56 -0.47 -28.01
CA TRP A 138 -7.31 -1.20 -28.28
C TRP A 138 -7.48 -2.71 -28.47
N LEU A 139 -8.72 -3.24 -28.42
CA LEU A 139 -8.93 -4.66 -28.64
C LEU A 139 -8.77 -5.03 -30.12
N GLU A 140 -8.02 -6.11 -30.36
CA GLU A 140 -7.94 -6.76 -31.66
C GLU A 140 -9.01 -7.86 -31.73
N MET A 141 -10.11 -7.60 -32.45
CA MET A 141 -11.31 -8.45 -32.45
C MET A 141 -11.09 -9.88 -32.99
N ASP A 142 -10.02 -10.11 -33.70
CA ASP A 142 -9.65 -11.39 -34.34
C ASP A 142 -8.63 -12.20 -33.51
N LYS A 143 -8.21 -11.66 -32.33
CA LYS A 143 -7.23 -12.30 -31.45
C LYS A 143 -7.77 -12.40 -30.02
N ASN A 144 -7.16 -13.30 -29.26
CA ASN A 144 -7.32 -13.28 -27.80
C ASN A 144 -6.68 -12.02 -27.23
N ASN A 145 -7.45 -11.25 -26.48
CA ASN A 145 -6.94 -10.10 -25.74
C ASN A 145 -6.97 -10.41 -24.26
N THR A 146 -5.92 -10.00 -23.55
CA THR A 146 -5.91 -10.04 -22.08
C THR A 146 -6.07 -8.63 -21.54
N VAL A 147 -6.96 -8.45 -20.60
CA VAL A 147 -7.20 -7.17 -19.92
C VAL A 147 -7.18 -7.36 -18.41
N ILE A 148 -6.86 -6.29 -17.70
CA ILE A 148 -7.03 -6.18 -16.25
C ILE A 148 -8.32 -5.43 -16.00
N LEU A 149 -9.17 -5.99 -15.14
CA LEU A 149 -10.35 -5.33 -14.60
C LEU A 149 -10.11 -5.03 -13.11
N LYS A 150 -10.27 -3.77 -12.71
CA LYS A 150 -10.02 -3.32 -11.33
C LYS A 150 -10.94 -2.17 -10.95
N PRO A 151 -11.30 -1.99 -9.65
CA PRO A 151 -11.97 -0.79 -9.19
C PRO A 151 -11.11 0.47 -9.40
N ALA A 152 -11.75 1.61 -9.67
CA ALA A 152 -11.05 2.89 -9.83
C ALA A 152 -10.41 3.38 -8.53
N ILE A 153 -11.03 3.06 -7.39
CA ILE A 153 -10.51 3.33 -6.04
C ILE A 153 -10.40 2.01 -5.29
N GLY A 154 -9.33 1.83 -4.54
CA GLY A 154 -9.06 0.64 -3.72
C GLY A 154 -7.59 0.23 -3.76
N SER A 155 -7.17 -0.52 -2.76
CA SER A 155 -5.79 -0.97 -2.53
C SER A 155 -5.69 -2.50 -2.48
N GLY A 156 -4.46 -3.04 -2.49
CA GLY A 156 -4.18 -4.46 -2.29
C GLY A 156 -4.74 -5.40 -3.35
N ALA A 157 -4.90 -4.95 -4.59
CA ALA A 157 -5.48 -5.70 -5.71
C ALA A 157 -6.88 -6.25 -5.43
N LEU A 158 -7.63 -5.67 -4.48
CA LEU A 158 -8.98 -6.09 -4.14
C LEU A 158 -9.88 -6.05 -5.39
N ALA A 159 -10.56 -7.16 -5.67
CA ALA A 159 -11.42 -7.34 -6.85
C ALA A 159 -10.73 -7.09 -8.21
N THR A 160 -9.40 -7.08 -8.24
CA THR A 160 -8.65 -7.06 -9.49
C THR A 160 -8.68 -8.44 -10.13
N SER A 161 -8.98 -8.51 -11.41
CA SER A 161 -8.99 -9.77 -12.17
C SER A 161 -8.34 -9.61 -13.53
N THR A 162 -7.73 -10.70 -14.00
CA THR A 162 -7.21 -10.83 -15.36
C THR A 162 -8.25 -11.57 -16.20
N LEU A 163 -8.72 -10.95 -17.27
CA LEU A 163 -9.74 -11.50 -18.15
C LEU A 163 -9.15 -11.77 -19.53
N THR A 164 -9.51 -12.93 -20.10
CA THR A 164 -9.22 -13.24 -21.51
C THR A 164 -10.48 -13.01 -22.32
N LEU A 165 -10.41 -12.09 -23.25
CA LEU A 165 -11.48 -11.77 -24.21
C LEU A 165 -11.21 -12.53 -25.50
N GLU A 166 -12.00 -13.58 -25.73
CA GLU A 166 -11.83 -14.48 -26.90
C GLU A 166 -12.55 -13.93 -28.15
N PRO A 167 -12.04 -14.15 -29.35
CA PRO A 167 -12.73 -13.81 -30.59
C PRO A 167 -14.13 -14.45 -30.67
N GLY A 168 -15.11 -13.65 -31.10
CA GLY A 168 -16.49 -14.11 -31.26
C GLY A 168 -17.31 -14.18 -29.97
N LYS A 169 -16.74 -13.93 -28.81
CA LYS A 169 -17.48 -13.74 -27.56
C LYS A 169 -17.72 -12.25 -27.32
N ASP A 170 -18.84 -11.93 -26.69
CA ASP A 170 -19.16 -10.54 -26.32
C ASP A 170 -18.28 -10.09 -25.13
N PRO A 171 -17.34 -9.15 -25.34
CA PRO A 171 -16.45 -8.69 -24.26
C PRO A 171 -17.22 -7.97 -23.16
N ILE A 172 -18.34 -7.32 -23.46
CA ILE A 172 -19.16 -6.61 -22.47
C ILE A 172 -19.77 -7.60 -21.50
N GLN A 173 -20.26 -8.73 -21.97
CA GLN A 173 -20.84 -9.79 -21.13
C GLN A 173 -19.78 -10.41 -20.20
N ILE A 174 -18.57 -10.66 -20.71
CA ILE A 174 -17.46 -11.23 -19.91
C ILE A 174 -17.10 -10.27 -18.77
N ILE A 175 -16.95 -8.97 -19.09
CA ILE A 175 -16.57 -7.94 -18.10
C ILE A 175 -17.67 -7.76 -17.06
N LYS A 176 -18.94 -7.68 -17.47
CA LYS A 176 -20.07 -7.54 -16.53
C LYS A 176 -20.22 -8.76 -15.62
N SER A 177 -19.99 -9.97 -16.13
CA SER A 177 -19.95 -11.18 -15.31
C SER A 177 -18.86 -11.10 -14.24
N ALA A 178 -17.64 -10.71 -14.63
CA ALA A 178 -16.53 -10.56 -13.71
C ALA A 178 -16.79 -9.49 -12.63
N ILE A 179 -17.41 -8.35 -12.99
CA ILE A 179 -17.84 -7.34 -12.01
C ILE A 179 -18.84 -7.93 -11.02
N SER A 180 -19.84 -8.66 -11.51
CA SER A 180 -20.86 -9.27 -10.64
C SER A 180 -20.28 -10.34 -9.69
N GLU A 181 -19.25 -11.05 -10.13
CA GLU A 181 -18.57 -12.07 -9.33
C GLU A 181 -17.62 -11.47 -8.27
N SER A 182 -17.21 -10.21 -8.44
CA SER A 182 -16.25 -9.54 -7.55
C SER A 182 -16.77 -9.29 -6.13
N ARG A 183 -18.10 -9.41 -5.91
CA ARG A 183 -18.79 -9.14 -4.64
C ARG A 183 -18.64 -7.71 -4.10
N ILE A 184 -18.25 -6.76 -4.93
CA ILE A 184 -18.32 -5.34 -4.59
C ILE A 184 -19.77 -4.91 -4.80
N GLU A 185 -20.50 -4.70 -3.70
CA GLU A 185 -21.95 -4.44 -3.71
C GLU A 185 -22.32 -2.96 -3.96
N HIS A 186 -21.34 -2.07 -4.18
CA HIS A 186 -21.65 -0.67 -4.39
C HIS A 186 -21.92 -0.36 -5.88
N PRO A 187 -23.17 -0.08 -6.26
CA PRO A 187 -23.57 0.15 -7.65
C PRO A 187 -22.90 1.38 -8.29
N GLU A 188 -22.39 2.29 -7.46
CA GLU A 188 -21.67 3.50 -7.90
C GLU A 188 -20.17 3.25 -8.14
N THR A 189 -19.68 2.05 -7.91
CA THR A 189 -18.25 1.74 -8.11
C THR A 189 -17.90 1.89 -9.59
N LEU A 190 -16.95 2.77 -9.86
CA LEU A 190 -16.34 2.89 -11.18
C LEU A 190 -15.24 1.83 -11.34
N TRP A 191 -15.16 1.27 -12.53
CA TRP A 191 -14.22 0.23 -12.89
C TRP A 191 -13.29 0.69 -13.99
N ILE A 192 -12.06 0.21 -13.95
CA ILE A 192 -11.07 0.41 -15.01
C ILE A 192 -10.84 -0.92 -15.72
N ILE A 193 -11.01 -0.91 -17.03
CA ILE A 193 -10.51 -1.94 -17.95
C ILE A 193 -9.17 -1.42 -18.45
N GLN A 194 -8.09 -2.18 -18.24
CA GLN A 194 -6.74 -1.76 -18.63
C GLN A 194 -6.10 -2.84 -19.50
N ALA A 195 -5.36 -2.45 -20.52
CA ALA A 195 -4.60 -3.40 -21.34
C ALA A 195 -3.58 -4.14 -20.45
N TYR A 196 -3.52 -5.47 -20.60
CA TYR A 196 -2.54 -6.27 -19.88
C TYR A 196 -1.13 -5.99 -20.40
N CYS A 197 -0.22 -5.73 -19.49
CA CYS A 197 1.20 -5.58 -19.78
C CYS A 197 1.97 -6.76 -19.19
N GLU A 198 2.68 -7.49 -20.02
CA GLU A 198 3.61 -8.52 -19.56
C GLU A 198 4.93 -7.87 -19.13
N GLY A 199 5.46 -8.29 -17.97
CA GLY A 199 6.71 -7.73 -17.46
C GLY A 199 6.95 -8.03 -15.98
N ILE A 200 7.92 -7.32 -15.41
CA ILE A 200 8.30 -7.42 -14.00
C ILE A 200 7.62 -6.31 -13.22
N LEU A 201 6.96 -6.66 -12.12
CA LEU A 201 6.40 -5.70 -11.19
C LEU A 201 7.51 -5.09 -10.33
N VAL A 202 7.59 -3.78 -10.36
CA VAL A 202 8.46 -2.98 -9.50
C VAL A 202 7.66 -1.82 -8.92
N SER A 203 8.13 -1.27 -7.79
CA SER A 203 7.57 -0.02 -7.26
C SER A 203 8.68 0.96 -6.94
N MET A 204 8.43 2.26 -7.17
CA MET A 204 9.32 3.34 -6.80
C MET A 204 8.79 4.02 -5.54
N GLU A 205 9.63 4.05 -4.52
CA GLU A 205 9.37 4.78 -3.28
C GLU A 205 10.04 6.15 -3.33
N GLY A 206 9.36 7.15 -2.78
CA GLY A 206 9.91 8.49 -2.68
C GLY A 206 8.98 9.45 -1.95
N PHE A 207 9.37 10.72 -1.97
CA PHE A 207 8.53 11.80 -1.46
C PHE A 207 8.78 13.09 -2.23
N VAL A 208 7.82 13.98 -2.14
CA VAL A 208 7.93 15.36 -2.60
C VAL A 208 7.92 16.26 -1.38
N GLN A 209 8.82 17.21 -1.33
CA GLN A 209 8.82 18.27 -0.32
C GLN A 209 9.08 19.61 -0.98
N GLU A 210 8.13 20.52 -0.80
CA GLU A 210 8.16 21.86 -1.43
C GLU A 210 8.42 21.77 -2.94
N GLY A 211 7.73 20.83 -3.62
CA GLY A 211 7.86 20.57 -5.05
C GLY A 211 9.16 19.86 -5.48
N THR A 212 10.07 19.58 -4.55
CA THR A 212 11.30 18.83 -4.85
C THR A 212 11.09 17.35 -4.68
N VAL A 213 11.32 16.58 -5.75
CA VAL A 213 11.17 15.11 -5.75
C VAL A 213 12.42 14.43 -5.22
N VAL A 214 12.26 13.54 -4.26
CA VAL A 214 13.31 12.70 -3.69
C VAL A 214 12.97 11.23 -3.91
N PHE A 215 13.72 10.54 -4.77
CA PHE A 215 13.58 9.10 -5.00
C PHE A 215 14.35 8.32 -3.94
N LEU A 216 13.63 7.50 -3.17
CA LEU A 216 14.23 6.64 -2.13
C LEU A 216 14.76 5.32 -2.70
N GLY A 217 14.20 4.80 -3.76
CA GLY A 217 14.69 3.61 -4.45
C GLY A 217 13.58 2.76 -5.02
N LEU A 218 13.99 1.83 -5.87
CA LEU A 218 13.10 0.87 -6.51
C LEU A 218 12.98 -0.37 -5.62
N SER A 219 11.76 -0.88 -5.48
CA SER A 219 11.46 -2.19 -4.93
C SER A 219 11.18 -3.19 -6.04
N ARG A 220 11.73 -4.40 -5.97
CA ARG A 220 11.36 -5.51 -6.83
C ARG A 220 10.57 -6.53 -6.04
N ARG A 221 9.37 -6.87 -6.53
CA ARG A 221 8.44 -7.77 -5.85
C ARG A 221 8.44 -9.16 -6.44
N GLU A 222 8.35 -10.17 -5.59
CA GLU A 222 8.18 -11.56 -5.97
C GLU A 222 6.79 -12.04 -5.57
N ARG A 223 6.13 -12.77 -6.48
CA ARG A 223 4.77 -13.28 -6.28
C ARG A 223 4.70 -14.78 -6.57
N VAL A 224 3.81 -15.45 -5.85
CA VAL A 224 3.29 -16.77 -6.19
C VAL A 224 1.85 -16.58 -6.64
N LYS A 225 1.60 -16.59 -7.94
CA LYS A 225 0.32 -16.20 -8.56
C LYS A 225 -0.07 -14.77 -8.09
N PHE A 226 -1.14 -14.65 -7.31
CA PHE A 226 -1.64 -13.37 -6.79
C PHE A 226 -1.04 -12.99 -5.44
N THR A 227 -0.43 -13.93 -4.71
CA THR A 227 0.15 -13.65 -3.38
C THR A 227 1.57 -13.10 -3.52
N GLU A 228 1.80 -11.93 -3.00
CA GLU A 228 3.13 -11.35 -2.85
C GLU A 228 3.87 -12.04 -1.71
N VAL A 229 5.12 -12.43 -1.94
CA VAL A 229 5.90 -13.21 -0.97
C VAL A 229 7.23 -12.55 -0.57
N ALA A 230 7.78 -11.70 -1.42
CA ALA A 230 9.02 -11.00 -1.11
C ALA A 230 9.11 -9.64 -1.79
N ASN A 231 9.87 -8.75 -1.16
CA ASN A 231 10.18 -7.42 -1.65
C ASN A 231 11.66 -7.11 -1.41
N HIS A 232 12.42 -6.88 -2.49
CA HIS A 232 13.85 -6.53 -2.44
C HIS A 232 14.01 -5.02 -2.59
N PHE A 233 14.72 -4.38 -1.63
CA PHE A 233 14.95 -2.94 -1.64
C PHE A 233 16.38 -2.59 -1.15
N PRO A 234 17.10 -1.63 -1.77
CA PRO A 234 16.79 -1.04 -3.07
C PRO A 234 17.13 -2.01 -4.21
N SER A 235 16.41 -1.93 -5.32
CA SER A 235 16.57 -2.80 -6.49
C SER A 235 16.79 -2.00 -7.78
N ASP A 236 17.32 -0.79 -7.71
CA ASP A 236 17.53 0.09 -8.87
C ASP A 236 18.38 -0.57 -9.95
N ASN A 237 19.31 -1.46 -9.57
CA ASN A 237 20.17 -2.19 -10.48
C ASN A 237 19.51 -3.42 -11.13
N SER A 238 18.27 -3.75 -10.77
CA SER A 238 17.55 -4.91 -11.32
C SER A 238 16.88 -4.63 -12.66
N ILE A 239 16.86 -3.38 -13.11
CA ILE A 239 16.27 -2.95 -14.37
C ILE A 239 17.29 -2.14 -15.20
N GLN A 240 17.02 -2.01 -16.50
CA GLN A 240 17.86 -1.20 -17.38
C GLN A 240 17.84 0.28 -16.96
N PRO A 241 18.98 0.99 -17.00
CA PRO A 241 19.03 2.41 -16.65
C PRO A 241 18.06 3.30 -17.43
N SER A 242 17.84 2.98 -18.71
CA SER A 242 16.86 3.69 -19.55
C SER A 242 15.43 3.50 -19.10
N VAL A 243 15.08 2.34 -18.53
CA VAL A 243 13.76 2.05 -17.96
C VAL A 243 13.60 2.78 -16.63
N LEU A 244 14.65 2.83 -15.79
CA LEU A 244 14.64 3.60 -14.55
C LEU A 244 14.39 5.10 -14.82
N VAL A 245 14.98 5.65 -15.88
CA VAL A 245 14.71 7.03 -16.31
C VAL A 245 13.23 7.21 -16.67
N LYS A 246 12.61 6.27 -17.42
CA LYS A 246 11.19 6.36 -17.75
C LYS A 246 10.28 6.32 -16.53
N ILE A 247 10.59 5.49 -15.53
CA ILE A 247 9.87 5.44 -14.25
C ILE A 247 9.92 6.82 -13.57
N LYS A 248 11.12 7.39 -13.44
CA LYS A 248 11.31 8.71 -12.80
C LYS A 248 10.58 9.80 -13.56
N THR A 249 10.68 9.80 -14.91
CA THR A 249 9.96 10.78 -15.75
C THR A 249 8.44 10.68 -15.56
N ALA A 250 7.87 9.48 -15.50
CA ALA A 250 6.43 9.32 -15.29
C ALA A 250 5.98 9.89 -13.93
N ILE A 251 6.79 9.72 -12.88
CA ILE A 251 6.52 10.27 -11.56
C ILE A 251 6.69 11.79 -11.54
N ASP A 252 7.76 12.31 -12.13
CA ASP A 252 8.00 13.76 -12.25
C ASP A 252 6.85 14.44 -13.01
N ASP A 253 6.37 13.84 -14.11
CA ASP A 253 5.24 14.33 -14.88
C ASP A 253 3.94 14.31 -14.05
N LEU A 254 3.67 13.23 -13.33
CA LEU A 254 2.50 13.14 -12.44
C LEU A 254 2.52 14.25 -11.37
N ILE A 255 3.63 14.40 -10.69
CA ILE A 255 3.83 15.41 -9.63
C ILE A 255 3.66 16.83 -10.21
N SER A 256 4.35 17.12 -11.30
CA SER A 256 4.31 18.44 -11.95
C SER A 256 2.93 18.82 -12.44
N ARG A 257 2.19 17.88 -13.08
CA ARG A 257 0.89 18.15 -13.67
C ARG A 257 -0.24 18.17 -12.63
N SER A 258 -0.13 17.37 -11.58
CA SER A 258 -1.13 17.33 -10.50
C SER A 258 -0.95 18.44 -9.48
N GLY A 259 0.24 19.04 -9.36
CA GLY A 259 0.57 19.98 -8.31
C GLY A 259 0.75 19.34 -6.93
N PHE A 260 1.06 18.03 -6.89
CA PHE A 260 1.39 17.33 -5.64
C PHE A 260 2.75 17.82 -5.13
N ASP A 261 2.80 18.52 -4.00
CA ASP A 261 3.98 19.27 -3.55
C ASP A 261 4.61 18.80 -2.23
N ASN A 262 3.82 18.10 -1.37
CA ASN A 262 4.29 17.64 -0.06
C ASN A 262 3.66 16.30 0.31
N GLY A 263 4.39 15.21 0.22
CA GLY A 263 3.92 13.88 0.62
C GLY A 263 4.77 12.76 0.06
N TYR A 264 4.61 11.58 0.60
CA TYR A 264 5.24 10.37 0.07
C TYR A 264 4.48 9.83 -1.13
N PHE A 265 5.15 9.00 -1.91
CA PHE A 265 4.52 8.25 -2.99
C PHE A 265 5.08 6.82 -3.06
N HIS A 266 4.20 5.93 -3.48
CA HIS A 266 4.48 4.54 -3.81
C HIS A 266 3.85 4.27 -5.18
N CYS A 267 4.67 4.22 -6.23
CA CYS A 267 4.22 4.08 -7.61
C CYS A 267 4.62 2.72 -8.18
N GLU A 268 3.65 1.93 -8.61
CA GLU A 268 3.84 0.57 -9.13
C GLU A 268 3.91 0.58 -10.66
N PHE A 269 4.90 -0.13 -11.20
CA PHE A 269 5.13 -0.22 -12.63
C PHE A 269 5.25 -1.68 -13.08
N ILE A 270 4.73 -1.98 -14.26
CA ILE A 270 5.16 -3.15 -15.04
C ILE A 270 6.27 -2.72 -15.99
N THR A 271 7.41 -3.38 -15.89
CA THR A 271 8.60 -3.06 -16.68
C THR A 271 9.01 -4.20 -17.60
N THR A 272 9.44 -3.84 -18.79
CA THR A 272 10.17 -4.71 -19.72
C THR A 272 11.60 -4.19 -19.86
N ASP A 273 12.41 -4.80 -20.75
CA ASP A 273 13.76 -4.30 -21.07
C ASP A 273 13.75 -2.90 -21.74
N ALA A 274 12.60 -2.46 -22.25
CA ALA A 274 12.49 -1.24 -23.03
C ALA A 274 11.48 -0.22 -22.52
N THR A 275 10.50 -0.65 -21.72
CA THR A 275 9.36 0.20 -21.31
C THR A 275 9.04 0.08 -19.82
N ALA A 276 8.37 1.08 -19.29
CA ALA A 276 7.73 1.06 -17.98
C ALA A 276 6.33 1.66 -18.11
N TYR A 277 5.33 0.97 -17.59
CA TYR A 277 3.96 1.46 -17.51
C TYR A 277 3.55 1.58 -16.05
N LEU A 278 3.11 2.75 -15.64
CA LEU A 278 2.50 2.98 -14.33
C LEU A 278 1.15 2.25 -14.26
N ILE A 279 1.01 1.36 -13.30
CA ILE A 279 -0.24 0.60 -13.11
C ILE A 279 -0.99 0.99 -11.85
N ASP A 280 -0.30 1.57 -10.88
CA ASP A 280 -0.88 2.11 -9.65
C ASP A 280 -0.01 3.21 -9.06
N ALA A 281 -0.63 4.30 -8.59
CA ALA A 281 0.07 5.39 -7.92
C ALA A 281 -0.63 5.69 -6.59
N ASN A 282 0.02 5.32 -5.51
CA ASN A 282 -0.44 5.58 -4.16
C ASN A 282 0.24 6.86 -3.68
N MET A 283 -0.39 7.99 -3.97
CA MET A 283 0.13 9.31 -3.62
C MET A 283 -0.29 9.67 -2.20
N GLY A 284 0.67 10.15 -1.41
CA GLY A 284 0.45 10.52 0.00
C GLY A 284 0.95 9.48 1.00
N ARG A 285 1.36 8.30 0.58
CA ARG A 285 1.86 7.23 1.46
C ARG A 285 3.06 6.47 0.91
N LEU A 286 3.74 5.78 1.80
CA LEU A 286 4.70 4.72 1.47
C LEU A 286 3.98 3.42 1.10
N GLY A 287 4.71 2.51 0.47
CA GLY A 287 4.27 1.14 0.27
C GLY A 287 3.92 0.46 1.59
N GLY A 288 3.00 -0.49 1.51
CA GLY A 288 2.55 -1.28 2.66
C GLY A 288 3.56 -2.30 3.14
N ALA A 289 3.11 -3.17 4.03
CA ALA A 289 3.87 -4.28 4.58
C ALA A 289 5.21 -3.84 5.21
N THR A 290 6.35 -4.34 4.74
CA THR A 290 7.68 -4.13 5.32
C THR A 290 8.45 -2.95 4.71
N VAL A 291 7.83 -2.14 3.85
CA VAL A 291 8.55 -1.08 3.11
C VAL A 291 9.15 -0.02 4.04
N VAL A 292 8.45 0.36 5.11
CA VAL A 292 8.96 1.33 6.09
C VAL A 292 10.23 0.82 6.77
N GLU A 293 10.22 -0.43 7.23
CA GLU A 293 11.38 -1.08 7.85
C GLU A 293 12.54 -1.23 6.85
N GLN A 294 12.24 -1.60 5.61
CA GLN A 294 13.27 -1.77 4.58
C GLN A 294 13.96 -0.44 4.23
N ILE A 295 13.21 0.64 4.05
CA ILE A 295 13.76 1.98 3.82
C ILE A 295 14.62 2.40 5.01
N ALA A 296 14.10 2.24 6.23
CA ALA A 296 14.80 2.60 7.45
C ALA A 296 16.12 1.84 7.58
N LEU A 297 16.09 0.50 7.50
CA LEU A 297 17.28 -0.36 7.59
C LEU A 297 18.28 -0.07 6.47
N SER A 298 17.80 0.12 5.24
CA SER A 298 18.65 0.43 4.09
C SER A 298 19.43 1.73 4.26
N CYS A 299 18.85 2.71 4.97
CA CYS A 299 19.42 4.03 5.23
C CYS A 299 20.01 4.19 6.63
N GLU A 300 20.04 3.12 7.46
CA GLU A 300 20.49 3.15 8.86
C GLU A 300 19.68 4.13 9.74
N LEU A 301 18.37 4.23 9.47
CA LEU A 301 17.41 5.02 10.23
C LEU A 301 16.52 4.14 11.10
N SER A 302 15.82 4.75 12.06
CA SER A 302 14.71 4.10 12.76
C SER A 302 13.43 4.14 11.91
N PRO A 303 12.61 3.08 11.88
CA PRO A 303 11.27 3.11 11.26
C PRO A 303 10.39 4.27 11.77
N ALA A 304 10.49 4.62 13.04
CA ALA A 304 9.75 5.74 13.62
C ALA A 304 10.13 7.09 12.97
N VAL A 305 11.40 7.30 12.59
CA VAL A 305 11.85 8.52 11.89
C VAL A 305 11.25 8.62 10.49
N VAL A 306 11.19 7.50 9.78
CA VAL A 306 10.56 7.44 8.44
C VAL A 306 9.06 7.73 8.54
N LEU A 307 8.37 7.08 9.50
CA LEU A 307 6.94 7.30 9.74
C LEU A 307 6.62 8.70 10.24
N GLN A 308 7.47 9.28 11.10
CA GLN A 308 7.31 10.66 11.56
C GLN A 308 7.27 11.62 10.36
N HIS A 309 8.25 11.50 9.46
CA HIS A 309 8.29 12.34 8.28
C HIS A 309 7.08 12.10 7.37
N ALA A 310 6.70 10.83 7.15
CA ALA A 310 5.55 10.48 6.33
C ALA A 310 4.22 11.01 6.88
N ALA A 311 4.03 11.00 8.20
CA ALA A 311 2.83 11.52 8.84
C ALA A 311 2.73 13.06 8.81
N LEU A 312 3.86 13.74 8.95
CA LEU A 312 3.90 15.19 9.15
C LEU A 312 4.06 15.98 7.86
N LEU A 313 4.66 15.38 6.84
CA LEU A 313 4.93 16.05 5.56
C LEU A 313 3.65 16.55 4.87
N PRO A 314 2.59 15.74 4.71
CA PRO A 314 1.34 16.20 4.09
C PRO A 314 0.60 17.28 4.91
N LEU A 315 0.95 17.42 6.19
CA LEU A 315 0.37 18.41 7.10
C LEU A 315 1.16 19.74 7.15
N GLY A 316 2.28 19.83 6.42
CA GLY A 316 3.20 20.97 6.53
C GLY A 316 3.88 21.10 7.91
N LEU A 317 3.95 20.00 8.66
CA LEU A 317 4.52 19.95 10.01
C LEU A 317 5.89 19.26 10.08
N ALA A 318 6.42 18.78 8.96
CA ALA A 318 7.73 18.15 8.87
C ALA A 318 8.84 19.20 8.90
N ASN A 319 9.36 19.51 10.09
CA ASN A 319 10.41 20.51 10.29
C ASN A 319 11.82 20.01 9.91
N THR A 320 12.00 18.71 9.77
CA THR A 320 13.29 18.10 9.44
C THR A 320 13.09 16.98 8.41
N ILE A 321 13.95 16.96 7.40
CA ILE A 321 14.02 15.86 6.44
C ILE A 321 14.93 14.78 7.03
N PRO A 322 14.52 13.51 7.09
CA PRO A 322 15.42 12.41 7.45
C PRO A 322 16.61 12.37 6.47
N VAL A 323 17.81 12.16 7.00
CA VAL A 323 19.00 12.06 6.17
C VAL A 323 19.07 10.68 5.56
N TYR A 324 18.43 10.51 4.42
CA TYR A 324 18.49 9.26 3.65
C TYR A 324 19.87 9.08 3.02
N ALA A 325 20.43 7.88 3.20
CA ALA A 325 21.70 7.55 2.59
C ALA A 325 21.63 7.66 1.05
N PRO A 326 22.67 8.18 0.39
CA PRO A 326 22.75 8.17 -1.08
C PRO A 326 22.58 6.78 -1.65
N SER A 327 21.96 6.64 -2.83
CA SER A 327 21.62 5.32 -3.42
C SER A 327 22.78 4.32 -3.47
N GLY A 328 24.00 4.78 -3.78
CA GLY A 328 25.20 3.91 -3.82
C GLY A 328 25.76 3.47 -2.48
N LYS A 329 25.21 3.95 -1.34
CA LYS A 329 25.63 3.58 0.02
C LYS A 329 24.56 2.83 0.79
N ARG A 330 23.40 2.60 0.19
CA ARG A 330 22.28 1.89 0.84
C ARG A 330 22.58 0.41 0.96
N LYS A 331 22.15 -0.18 2.07
CA LYS A 331 22.24 -1.62 2.29
C LYS A 331 21.05 -2.33 1.68
N ASN A 332 21.28 -3.50 1.10
CA ASN A 332 20.22 -4.33 0.55
C ASN A 332 19.39 -4.93 1.68
N THR A 333 18.08 -4.80 1.57
CA THR A 333 17.10 -5.33 2.51
C THR A 333 16.10 -6.22 1.79
N LEU A 334 15.56 -7.18 2.54
CA LEU A 334 14.52 -8.10 2.10
C LEU A 334 13.35 -8.00 3.07
N GLY A 335 12.17 -7.71 2.52
CA GLY A 335 10.90 -7.97 3.15
C GLY A 335 10.42 -9.33 2.68
N TYR A 336 10.08 -10.21 3.60
CA TYR A 336 9.58 -11.53 3.28
C TYR A 336 8.25 -11.78 3.98
N TRP A 337 7.21 -12.07 3.19
CA TRP A 337 5.86 -12.34 3.68
C TRP A 337 5.59 -13.83 3.51
N TYR A 338 5.71 -14.56 4.61
CA TYR A 338 5.68 -16.00 4.53
C TYR A 338 4.27 -16.55 4.65
N CYS A 339 4.02 -17.59 3.85
CA CYS A 339 2.76 -18.28 3.66
C CYS A 339 2.91 -19.78 3.93
N LEU A 340 1.82 -20.51 3.78
CA LEU A 340 1.77 -21.98 3.81
C LEU A 340 1.38 -22.53 2.44
N GLU A 341 1.82 -23.76 2.13
CA GLU A 341 1.43 -24.46 0.90
C GLU A 341 -0.01 -24.98 0.91
N GLU A 342 -0.52 -25.27 2.11
CA GLU A 342 -1.84 -25.86 2.32
C GLU A 342 -2.68 -25.02 3.27
N GLU A 343 -4.00 -25.04 3.06
CA GLU A 343 -4.95 -24.48 4.02
C GLU A 343 -4.71 -25.10 5.41
N SER A 344 -4.53 -24.28 6.43
CA SER A 344 -4.21 -24.73 7.77
C SER A 344 -4.73 -23.78 8.84
N LEU A 345 -5.16 -24.34 9.97
CA LEU A 345 -5.49 -23.59 11.16
C LEU A 345 -4.20 -23.30 11.94
N ILE A 346 -3.92 -22.02 12.21
CA ILE A 346 -2.74 -21.63 12.98
C ILE A 346 -2.96 -21.98 14.45
N CYS A 347 -2.00 -22.71 15.02
CA CYS A 347 -1.99 -23.05 16.46
C CYS A 347 -0.94 -22.27 17.25
N GLY A 348 0.06 -21.70 16.55
CA GLY A 348 1.15 -20.92 17.16
C GLY A 348 2.42 -20.91 16.30
N TRP A 349 3.50 -20.49 16.92
CA TRP A 349 4.82 -20.43 16.27
C TRP A 349 5.90 -21.02 17.18
N ASP A 350 6.96 -21.47 16.54
CA ASP A 350 8.26 -21.72 17.17
C ASP A 350 9.29 -20.89 16.40
N ILE A 351 9.65 -19.74 16.98
CA ILE A 351 10.51 -18.74 16.36
C ILE A 351 11.64 -18.44 17.34
N PRO A 352 12.90 -18.76 16.99
CA PRO A 352 14.04 -18.39 17.82
C PRO A 352 14.21 -16.85 17.86
N PRO A 353 15.05 -16.31 18.73
CA PRO A 353 15.43 -14.89 18.67
C PRO A 353 16.01 -14.56 17.27
N LEU A 354 15.43 -13.56 16.62
CA LEU A 354 15.80 -13.10 15.29
C LEU A 354 16.51 -11.74 15.38
N VAL A 355 17.39 -11.45 14.43
CA VAL A 355 17.99 -10.13 14.20
C VAL A 355 17.04 -9.28 13.34
N SER A 356 16.36 -9.92 12.39
CA SER A 356 15.34 -9.27 11.54
C SER A 356 14.11 -8.87 12.34
N ILE A 357 13.44 -7.83 11.89
CA ILE A 357 12.16 -7.40 12.44
C ILE A 357 11.11 -8.42 12.02
N HIS A 358 10.54 -9.11 13.00
CA HIS A 358 9.46 -10.07 12.78
C HIS A 358 8.11 -9.46 13.20
N THR A 359 7.11 -9.65 12.36
CA THR A 359 5.72 -9.22 12.66
C THR A 359 4.77 -10.37 12.32
N PRO A 360 4.13 -11.00 13.32
CA PRO A 360 3.08 -11.98 13.09
C PRO A 360 1.83 -11.27 12.51
N ILE A 361 1.20 -11.86 11.50
CA ILE A 361 -0.05 -11.38 10.89
C ILE A 361 -1.22 -12.23 11.31
N ALA A 362 -1.08 -13.55 11.16
CA ALA A 362 -2.07 -14.48 11.63
C ALA A 362 -2.01 -14.60 13.17
N SER A 363 -3.12 -14.98 13.78
CA SER A 363 -3.20 -15.31 15.21
C SER A 363 -3.59 -16.77 15.38
N PRO A 364 -3.28 -17.42 16.51
CA PRO A 364 -3.82 -18.74 16.82
C PRO A 364 -5.35 -18.74 16.69
N GLY A 365 -5.89 -19.75 15.99
CA GLY A 365 -7.31 -19.84 15.63
C GLY A 365 -7.66 -19.28 14.26
N ASN A 366 -6.74 -18.61 13.55
CA ASN A 366 -7.00 -18.19 12.17
C ASN A 366 -6.82 -19.37 11.19
N LEU A 367 -7.78 -19.53 10.29
CA LEU A 367 -7.67 -20.39 9.12
C LEU A 367 -6.99 -19.61 8.00
N ILE A 368 -5.85 -20.07 7.52
CA ILE A 368 -5.06 -19.43 6.48
C ILE A 368 -5.18 -20.23 5.19
N GLN A 369 -5.47 -19.52 4.11
CA GLN A 369 -5.53 -20.11 2.77
C GLN A 369 -4.13 -20.38 2.23
N PRO A 370 -3.99 -21.35 1.29
CA PRO A 370 -2.70 -21.62 0.64
C PRO A 370 -2.15 -20.39 -0.09
N VAL A 371 -0.84 -20.34 -0.23
CA VAL A 371 -0.16 -19.34 -1.07
C VAL A 371 -0.70 -19.37 -2.51
N GLY A 372 -0.94 -18.23 -3.09
CA GLY A 372 -1.43 -18.07 -4.45
C GLY A 372 -2.95 -18.11 -4.61
N VAL A 373 -3.70 -18.28 -3.53
CA VAL A 373 -5.18 -18.23 -3.54
C VAL A 373 -5.68 -16.80 -3.31
N SER A 374 -5.04 -16.05 -2.41
CA SER A 374 -5.38 -14.65 -2.15
C SER A 374 -4.15 -13.84 -1.78
N ASP A 375 -4.26 -12.51 -1.86
CA ASP A 375 -3.23 -11.59 -1.40
C ASP A 375 -3.05 -11.61 0.13
N TYR A 376 -3.99 -12.17 0.87
CA TYR A 376 -4.00 -12.21 2.34
C TYR A 376 -3.66 -13.58 2.94
N SER A 377 -2.95 -14.43 2.19
CA SER A 377 -2.49 -15.75 2.68
C SER A 377 -1.26 -15.66 3.62
N TRP A 378 -0.93 -14.47 4.10
CA TRP A 378 0.25 -14.26 4.93
C TRP A 378 0.06 -14.73 6.36
N VAL A 379 1.04 -15.48 6.86
CA VAL A 379 1.12 -15.91 8.27
C VAL A 379 1.89 -14.91 9.10
N GLY A 380 2.95 -14.35 8.53
CA GLY A 380 3.78 -13.33 9.16
C GLY A 380 4.78 -12.72 8.19
N MET A 381 5.54 -11.75 8.68
CA MET A 381 6.51 -10.98 7.90
C MET A 381 7.85 -10.91 8.59
N LEU A 382 8.92 -10.85 7.79
CA LEU A 382 10.27 -10.50 8.21
C LEU A 382 10.74 -9.29 7.40
N ALA A 383 11.45 -8.36 8.05
CA ALA A 383 12.18 -7.29 7.40
C ALA A 383 13.61 -7.20 7.97
N GLY A 384 14.61 -7.24 7.11
CA GLY A 384 15.99 -7.21 7.53
C GLY A 384 16.96 -7.07 6.37
N TYR A 385 18.26 -7.17 6.67
CA TYR A 385 19.26 -7.26 5.62
C TYR A 385 19.10 -8.59 4.87
N THR A 386 19.24 -8.55 3.56
CA THR A 386 18.88 -9.67 2.66
C THR A 386 19.46 -11.01 3.11
N GLU A 387 20.76 -11.08 3.39
CA GLU A 387 21.44 -12.31 3.79
C GLU A 387 20.91 -12.87 5.13
N ILE A 388 20.62 -11.96 6.08
CA ILE A 388 20.10 -12.34 7.41
C ILE A 388 18.69 -12.91 7.27
N VAL A 389 17.79 -12.23 6.56
CA VAL A 389 16.42 -12.73 6.35
C VAL A 389 16.41 -14.08 5.66
N GLN A 390 17.25 -14.28 4.63
CA GLN A 390 17.34 -15.55 3.90
C GLN A 390 17.78 -16.73 4.79
N ASP A 391 18.54 -16.47 5.84
CA ASP A 391 18.92 -17.52 6.80
C ASP A 391 17.88 -17.69 7.91
N GLU A 392 17.35 -16.60 8.44
CA GLU A 392 16.40 -16.64 9.56
C GLU A 392 15.05 -17.24 9.19
N ILE A 393 14.57 -17.05 7.95
CA ILE A 393 13.29 -17.63 7.51
C ILE A 393 13.30 -19.17 7.60
N LYS A 394 14.44 -19.81 7.41
CA LYS A 394 14.61 -21.27 7.52
C LYS A 394 14.46 -21.78 8.96
N LEU A 395 14.54 -20.88 9.93
CA LEU A 395 14.44 -21.20 11.36
C LEU A 395 13.00 -21.16 11.87
N ILE A 396 12.10 -20.46 11.15
CA ILE A 396 10.71 -20.31 11.55
C ILE A 396 9.97 -21.64 11.40
N ARG A 397 9.19 -22.01 12.41
CA ARG A 397 8.25 -23.13 12.39
C ARG A 397 6.86 -22.61 12.74
N ILE A 398 5.88 -22.96 11.92
CA ILE A 398 4.49 -22.60 12.09
C ILE A 398 3.78 -23.84 12.61
N LYS A 399 3.22 -23.74 13.82
CA LYS A 399 2.40 -24.81 14.41
C LYS A 399 0.99 -24.73 13.84
N THR A 400 0.53 -25.80 13.23
CA THR A 400 -0.80 -25.90 12.62
C THR A 400 -1.57 -27.12 13.15
N ASP A 401 -2.85 -27.21 12.87
CA ASP A 401 -3.68 -28.39 13.13
C ASP A 401 -3.18 -29.65 12.41
N ARG A 402 -2.32 -29.47 11.41
CA ARG A 402 -1.67 -30.55 10.63
C ARG A 402 -0.21 -30.81 11.02
N GLY A 403 0.23 -30.28 12.16
CA GLY A 403 1.61 -30.35 12.64
C GLY A 403 2.45 -29.16 12.24
N ASP A 404 3.75 -29.22 12.54
CA ASP A 404 4.70 -28.15 12.26
C ASP A 404 4.93 -28.00 10.75
N ARG A 405 4.93 -26.76 10.28
CA ARG A 405 5.15 -26.40 8.88
C ARG A 405 6.29 -25.39 8.75
N LEU A 406 6.98 -25.47 7.62
CA LEU A 406 7.92 -24.43 7.18
C LEU A 406 7.18 -23.35 6.39
N PRO A 407 7.64 -22.09 6.46
CA PRO A 407 7.24 -21.07 5.48
C PRO A 407 7.50 -21.55 4.05
N VAL A 408 6.64 -21.14 3.12
CA VAL A 408 6.88 -21.37 1.69
C VAL A 408 8.07 -20.54 1.26
N PHE A 409 9.05 -21.20 0.63
CA PHE A 409 10.18 -20.57 -0.03
C PHE A 409 10.05 -20.74 -1.55
N LYS A 410 10.51 -19.77 -2.27
CA LYS A 410 10.83 -19.91 -3.68
C LYS A 410 12.32 -19.88 -3.89
#